data_d2fb0e562b611aff6c79e0008b50f641
#
_entry.id   d2fb0e562b611aff6c79e0008b50f641
#
_cell.length_a   1.000
_cell.length_b   1.000
_cell.length_c   1.000
_cell.angle_alpha   90.00
_cell.angle_beta   90.00
_cell.angle_gamma   90.00
#
_symmetry.space_group_name_H-M   'P 1'
#
loop_
_entity.id
_entity.type
_entity.pdbx_description
1 polymer ?
#
loop_
_entity_poly.entity_id
_entity_poly.type
_entity_poly.pdbx_seq_one_letter_code
_entity_poly.pdbx_strand_id
1 'polypeptide(L)'
;MSTITQVTATRPLELPAFLRCPVCHGVLGELQDGYSCAACSRRFPEVRGVVRFVGENNYAASFGYQWLQFQRTQLDHQQRNLSELGFIRKTGLQPEDFKGKLVLDVGCGMGRFAEIATRWGARVVGIDLSAAAEVAAKNLA
;
A
#
# COMPACT_ATOMS: atom_id res chain seq x y z
N MET A 1 10.60 -8.36 -3.38
CA MET A 1 9.78 -8.55 -2.16
C MET A 1 9.33 -7.18 -1.72
N SER A 2 8.05 -7.00 -1.52
CA SER A 2 7.42 -5.66 -1.41
C SER A 2 6.96 -5.37 0.02
N THR A 3 6.96 -4.10 0.38
CA THR A 3 6.32 -3.60 1.60
C THR A 3 4.81 -3.53 1.36
N ILE A 4 3.99 -4.03 2.28
CA ILE A 4 2.54 -4.03 2.16
C ILE A 4 1.97 -2.95 3.07
N THR A 5 1.17 -2.07 2.51
CA THR A 5 0.43 -1.03 3.23
C THR A 5 -1.05 -1.36 3.22
N GLN A 6 -1.69 -1.32 4.38
CA GLN A 6 -3.14 -1.37 4.48
C GLN A 6 -3.69 0.05 4.37
N VAL A 7 -4.58 0.25 3.41
CA VAL A 7 -5.28 1.51 3.22
C VAL A 7 -6.78 1.24 3.22
N THR A 8 -7.50 1.74 4.22
CA THR A 8 -8.95 1.53 4.31
C THR A 8 -9.67 2.83 4.55
N ALA A 9 -10.72 3.08 3.77
CA ALA A 9 -11.64 4.18 4.02
C ALA A 9 -12.78 3.82 5.00
N THR A 10 -13.13 2.55 5.21
CA THR A 10 -14.37 2.20 5.92
C THR A 10 -14.39 0.91 6.74
N ARG A 11 -13.39 0.01 6.60
CA ARG A 11 -13.30 -1.22 7.40
C ARG A 11 -11.85 -1.70 7.48
N PRO A 12 -11.34 -2.12 8.65
CA PRO A 12 -10.06 -2.78 8.74
C PRO A 12 -10.06 -4.01 7.81
N LEU A 13 -9.09 -4.09 6.92
CA LEU A 13 -8.80 -5.32 6.22
C LEU A 13 -8.18 -6.28 7.23
N GLU A 14 -8.70 -7.47 7.35
CA GLU A 14 -8.02 -8.54 8.07
C GLU A 14 -6.82 -8.99 7.22
N LEU A 15 -5.76 -8.17 7.21
CA LEU A 15 -4.52 -8.46 6.48
C LEU A 15 -3.98 -9.87 6.72
N PRO A 16 -4.00 -10.41 7.97
CA PRO A 16 -3.53 -11.76 8.23
C PRO A 16 -4.20 -12.84 7.38
N ALA A 17 -5.45 -12.65 6.98
CA ALA A 17 -6.20 -13.67 6.24
C ALA A 17 -5.59 -14.03 4.87
N PHE A 18 -4.92 -13.08 4.19
CA PHE A 18 -4.31 -13.32 2.88
C PHE A 18 -2.80 -13.07 2.83
N LEU A 19 -2.18 -12.55 3.90
CA LEU A 19 -0.73 -12.44 3.96
C LEU A 19 -0.09 -13.83 4.10
N ARG A 20 0.99 -14.03 3.34
CA ARG A 20 1.82 -15.22 3.42
C ARG A 20 3.29 -14.84 3.54
N CYS A 21 4.06 -15.68 4.17
CA CYS A 21 5.50 -15.51 4.24
C CYS A 21 6.11 -15.46 2.84
N PRO A 22 6.85 -14.40 2.47
CA PRO A 22 7.43 -14.29 1.13
C PRO A 22 8.54 -15.31 0.87
N VAL A 23 8.96 -16.08 1.87
CA VAL A 23 10.05 -17.03 1.75
C VAL A 23 9.56 -18.47 1.64
N CYS A 24 8.61 -18.87 2.48
CA CYS A 24 8.14 -20.25 2.53
C CYS A 24 6.63 -20.39 2.29
N HIS A 25 5.94 -19.28 2.04
CA HIS A 25 4.49 -19.20 1.83
C HIS A 25 3.62 -19.66 3.01
N GLY A 26 4.24 -19.90 4.19
CA GLY A 26 3.55 -20.23 5.43
C GLY A 26 2.65 -19.11 5.92
N VAL A 27 1.71 -19.46 6.79
CA VAL A 27 0.79 -18.52 7.41
C VAL A 27 1.57 -17.57 8.34
N LEU A 28 1.18 -16.30 8.31
CA LEU A 28 1.71 -15.28 9.22
C LEU A 28 0.79 -15.12 10.42
N GLY A 29 1.37 -15.19 11.63
CA GLY A 29 0.72 -14.83 12.87
C GLY A 29 1.05 -13.40 13.26
N GLU A 30 0.08 -12.70 13.83
CA GLU A 30 0.22 -11.33 14.31
C GLU A 30 1.05 -11.29 15.62
N LEU A 31 1.90 -10.30 15.75
CA LEU A 31 2.66 -9.95 16.95
C LEU A 31 2.33 -8.51 17.33
N GLN A 32 2.73 -8.10 18.54
CA GLN A 32 2.52 -6.71 18.98
C GLN A 32 3.23 -5.68 18.09
N ASP A 33 4.35 -6.05 17.46
CA ASP A 33 5.23 -5.19 16.66
C ASP A 33 5.35 -5.64 15.19
N GLY A 34 4.41 -6.45 14.69
CA GLY A 34 4.43 -6.95 13.32
C GLY A 34 3.90 -8.37 13.16
N TYR A 35 4.58 -9.20 12.40
CA TYR A 35 4.15 -10.55 12.06
C TYR A 35 5.28 -11.57 12.16
N SER A 36 4.92 -12.82 12.42
CA SER A 36 5.86 -13.96 12.37
C SER A 36 5.31 -15.10 11.51
N CYS A 37 6.21 -15.81 10.86
CA CYS A 37 5.86 -17.00 10.09
C CYS A 37 5.87 -18.24 10.99
N ALA A 38 4.74 -18.94 11.09
CA ALA A 38 4.65 -20.16 11.88
C ALA A 38 5.55 -21.31 11.35
N ALA A 39 5.82 -21.33 10.03
CA ALA A 39 6.57 -22.41 9.39
C ALA A 39 8.09 -22.21 9.41
N CYS A 40 8.60 -20.97 9.29
CA CYS A 40 10.04 -20.70 9.22
C CYS A 40 10.54 -19.72 10.28
N SER A 41 9.70 -19.33 11.22
CA SER A 41 9.99 -18.44 12.36
C SER A 41 10.54 -17.06 11.99
N ARG A 42 10.46 -16.67 10.73
CA ARG A 42 10.87 -15.31 10.30
C ARG A 42 9.91 -14.27 10.83
N ARG A 43 10.47 -13.15 11.26
CA ARG A 43 9.72 -11.99 11.74
C ARG A 43 9.72 -10.88 10.69
N PHE A 44 8.62 -10.14 10.63
CA PHE A 44 8.38 -9.01 9.72
C PHE A 44 7.82 -7.87 10.56
N PRO A 45 8.64 -6.86 10.88
CA PRO A 45 8.20 -5.77 11.75
C PRO A 45 7.15 -4.92 11.03
N GLU A 46 6.27 -4.32 11.83
CA GLU A 46 5.41 -3.25 11.39
C GLU A 46 6.04 -1.90 11.74
N VAL A 47 6.20 -1.05 10.74
CA VAL A 47 6.78 0.28 10.91
C VAL A 47 5.78 1.31 10.36
N ARG A 48 5.27 2.19 11.23
CA ARG A 48 4.32 3.24 10.86
C ARG A 48 3.09 2.71 10.10
N GLY A 49 2.53 1.59 10.54
CA GLY A 49 1.37 0.96 9.93
C GLY A 49 1.66 0.15 8.65
N VAL A 50 2.95 -0.12 8.36
CA VAL A 50 3.37 -0.87 7.17
C VAL A 50 4.18 -2.09 7.57
N VAL A 51 3.72 -3.28 7.15
CA VAL A 51 4.45 -4.53 7.36
C VAL A 51 5.67 -4.58 6.44
N ARG A 52 6.86 -4.76 7.02
CA ARG A 52 8.14 -4.75 6.33
C ARG A 52 8.59 -6.17 5.97
N PHE A 53 8.46 -6.54 4.70
CA PHE A 53 8.97 -7.81 4.17
C PHE A 53 10.39 -7.70 3.58
N VAL A 54 10.92 -6.48 3.45
CA VAL A 54 12.26 -6.19 2.91
C VAL A 54 13.01 -5.26 3.84
N GLY A 55 14.34 -5.36 3.84
CA GLY A 55 15.20 -4.43 4.57
C GLY A 55 15.12 -3.02 3.97
N GLU A 56 15.45 -2.02 4.80
CA GLU A 56 15.44 -0.61 4.39
C GLU A 56 16.52 -0.30 3.34
N ASN A 57 17.66 -0.97 3.40
CA ASN A 57 18.77 -0.81 2.49
C ASN A 57 18.58 -1.68 1.23
N ASN A 58 17.64 -1.31 0.38
CA ASN A 58 17.43 -1.92 -0.92
C ASN A 58 17.65 -0.88 -2.05
N TYR A 59 17.68 -1.32 -3.30
CA TYR A 59 17.92 -0.44 -4.45
C TYR A 59 16.86 0.67 -4.62
N ALA A 60 15.69 0.51 -4.03
CA ALA A 60 14.59 1.49 -4.09
C ALA A 60 14.66 2.55 -2.96
N ALA A 61 15.70 2.53 -2.11
CA ALA A 61 15.82 3.45 -0.98
C ALA A 61 15.83 4.93 -1.42
N SER A 62 16.45 5.25 -2.57
CA SER A 62 16.48 6.60 -3.13
C SER A 62 15.08 7.10 -3.54
N PHE A 63 14.23 6.24 -4.06
CA PHE A 63 12.83 6.56 -4.37
C PHE A 63 12.04 6.83 -3.09
N GLY A 64 12.25 6.03 -2.04
CA GLY A 64 11.63 6.26 -0.73
C GLY A 64 11.98 7.64 -0.18
N TYR A 65 13.24 8.07 -0.28
CA TYR A 65 13.68 9.40 0.14
C TYR A 65 12.96 10.53 -0.63
N GLN A 66 12.82 10.41 -1.95
CA GLN A 66 12.09 11.40 -2.75
C GLN A 66 10.64 11.56 -2.27
N TRP A 67 9.94 10.45 -2.01
CA TRP A 67 8.56 10.50 -1.54
C TRP A 67 8.41 11.05 -0.13
N LEU A 68 9.40 10.86 0.73
CA LEU A 68 9.45 11.52 2.04
C LEU A 68 9.55 13.04 1.93
N GLN A 69 10.23 13.57 0.91
CA GLN A 69 10.32 15.01 0.66
C GLN A 69 9.05 15.56 -0.05
N PHE A 70 8.48 14.80 -0.97
CA PHE A 70 7.38 15.23 -1.84
C PHE A 70 6.09 14.47 -1.58
N GLN A 71 5.70 14.36 -0.31
CA GLN A 71 4.66 13.45 0.20
C GLN A 71 3.28 13.57 -0.48
N ARG A 72 2.91 14.73 -1.02
CA ARG A 72 1.56 14.99 -1.56
C ARG A 72 1.54 15.61 -2.96
N THR A 73 2.69 15.71 -3.62
CA THR A 73 2.81 16.46 -4.90
C THR A 73 2.04 15.86 -6.05
N GLN A 74 1.72 14.57 -6.00
CA GLN A 74 0.98 13.86 -7.06
C GLN A 74 -0.45 13.51 -6.67
N LEU A 75 -0.91 13.87 -5.47
CA LEU A 75 -2.32 13.72 -5.11
C LEU A 75 -3.14 14.80 -5.80
N ASP A 76 -4.34 14.42 -6.23
CA ASP A 76 -5.29 15.38 -6.75
C ASP A 76 -5.78 16.30 -5.63
N HIS A 77 -5.92 17.57 -5.93
CA HIS A 77 -6.50 18.57 -5.04
C HIS A 77 -7.90 18.93 -5.52
N GLN A 78 -8.70 19.54 -4.64
CA GLN A 78 -10.10 19.91 -4.91
C GLN A 78 -10.36 20.66 -6.24
N GLN A 79 -9.31 21.27 -6.83
CA GLN A 79 -9.40 22.04 -8.08
C GLN A 79 -8.68 21.38 -9.27
N ARG A 80 -8.01 20.23 -9.06
CA ARG A 80 -7.24 19.55 -10.11
C ARG A 80 -7.34 18.04 -9.94
N ASN A 81 -8.03 17.40 -10.87
CA ASN A 81 -8.21 15.94 -10.93
C ASN A 81 -7.36 15.30 -12.05
N LEU A 82 -6.14 15.78 -12.22
CA LEU A 82 -5.26 15.34 -13.31
C LEU A 82 -4.88 13.86 -13.19
N SER A 83 -4.69 13.37 -11.96
CA SER A 83 -4.37 11.96 -11.72
C SER A 83 -5.56 11.08 -12.07
N GLU A 84 -6.77 11.45 -11.65
CA GLU A 84 -8.00 10.73 -11.93
C GLU A 84 -8.30 10.70 -13.44
N LEU A 85 -8.27 11.84 -14.11
CA LEU A 85 -8.47 11.92 -15.56
C LEU A 85 -7.43 11.08 -16.32
N GLY A 86 -6.16 11.15 -15.89
CA GLY A 86 -5.09 10.34 -16.45
C GLY A 86 -5.29 8.84 -16.21
N PHE A 87 -5.79 8.46 -15.05
CA PHE A 87 -6.12 7.08 -14.71
C PHE A 87 -7.25 6.54 -15.58
N ILE A 88 -8.38 7.25 -15.67
CA ILE A 88 -9.52 6.90 -16.53
C ILE A 88 -9.06 6.74 -17.97
N ARG A 89 -8.32 7.73 -18.50
CA ARG A 89 -7.86 7.71 -19.89
C ARG A 89 -6.97 6.51 -20.21
N LYS A 90 -6.14 6.07 -19.27
CA LYS A 90 -5.20 4.96 -19.46
C LYS A 90 -5.83 3.59 -19.28
N THR A 91 -6.77 3.47 -18.35
CA THR A 91 -7.35 2.18 -17.94
C THR A 91 -8.74 1.94 -18.53
N GLY A 92 -9.48 3.00 -18.85
CA GLY A 92 -10.91 2.93 -19.20
C GLY A 92 -11.82 2.67 -18.00
N LEU A 93 -11.26 2.47 -16.80
CA LEU A 93 -12.04 2.16 -15.59
C LEU A 93 -12.74 3.40 -15.04
N GLN A 94 -13.91 3.18 -14.46
CA GLN A 94 -14.79 4.20 -13.90
C GLN A 94 -15.02 3.96 -12.40
N PRO A 95 -15.56 4.94 -11.64
CA PRO A 95 -15.85 4.78 -10.21
C PRO A 95 -16.67 3.54 -9.87
N GLU A 96 -17.62 3.15 -10.74
CA GLU A 96 -18.50 2.00 -10.56
C GLU A 96 -17.74 0.68 -10.53
N ASP A 97 -16.60 0.60 -11.23
CA ASP A 97 -15.75 -0.60 -11.30
C ASP A 97 -15.05 -0.87 -9.96
N PHE A 98 -14.93 0.14 -9.10
CA PHE A 98 -14.18 0.07 -7.83
C PHE A 98 -15.06 -0.10 -6.61
N LYS A 99 -16.31 0.31 -6.66
CA LYS A 99 -17.21 0.32 -5.51
C LYS A 99 -17.31 -1.06 -4.85
N GLY A 100 -16.89 -1.15 -3.57
CA GLY A 100 -16.90 -2.38 -2.79
C GLY A 100 -15.85 -3.43 -3.19
N LYS A 101 -14.99 -3.14 -4.15
CA LYS A 101 -13.93 -4.05 -4.58
C LYS A 101 -12.74 -4.05 -3.63
N LEU A 102 -11.98 -5.14 -3.66
CA LEU A 102 -10.63 -5.22 -3.10
C LEU A 102 -9.64 -5.03 -4.24
N VAL A 103 -8.78 -4.03 -4.10
CA VAL A 103 -7.79 -3.64 -5.12
C VAL A 103 -6.38 -3.81 -4.57
N LEU A 104 -5.50 -4.39 -5.36
CA LEU A 104 -4.06 -4.45 -5.10
C LEU A 104 -3.36 -3.41 -5.97
N ASP A 105 -2.70 -2.43 -5.33
CA ASP A 105 -1.85 -1.42 -5.99
C ASP A 105 -0.38 -1.83 -5.86
N VAL A 106 0.21 -2.28 -6.98
CA VAL A 106 1.59 -2.79 -7.02
C VAL A 106 2.54 -1.67 -7.44
N GLY A 107 3.47 -1.32 -6.55
CA GLY A 107 4.31 -0.13 -6.71
C GLY A 107 3.53 1.13 -6.34
N CYS A 108 2.79 1.09 -5.24
CA CYS A 108 1.85 2.14 -4.85
C CYS A 108 2.50 3.51 -4.61
N GLY A 109 3.82 3.55 -4.42
CA GLY A 109 4.54 4.78 -4.14
C GLY A 109 3.93 5.52 -2.95
N MET A 110 3.64 6.79 -3.13
CA MET A 110 3.01 7.65 -2.11
C MET A 110 1.46 7.54 -2.08
N GLY A 111 0.87 6.60 -2.83
CA GLY A 111 -0.56 6.31 -2.81
C GLY A 111 -1.40 7.04 -3.86
N ARG A 112 -0.80 7.55 -4.94
CA ARG A 112 -1.49 8.35 -5.97
C ARG A 112 -2.74 7.68 -6.54
N PHE A 113 -2.64 6.42 -6.95
CA PHE A 113 -3.76 5.68 -7.53
C PHE A 113 -4.60 4.97 -6.46
N ALA A 114 -3.98 4.56 -5.37
CA ALA A 114 -4.67 4.05 -4.19
C ALA A 114 -5.68 5.07 -3.64
N GLU A 115 -5.35 6.37 -3.62
CA GLU A 115 -6.26 7.46 -3.23
C GLU A 115 -7.50 7.49 -4.12
N ILE A 116 -7.33 7.46 -5.44
CA ILE A 116 -8.44 7.45 -6.40
C ILE A 116 -9.34 6.23 -6.17
N ALA A 117 -8.75 5.03 -6.11
CA ALA A 117 -9.48 3.80 -5.89
C ALA A 117 -10.27 3.81 -4.55
N THR A 118 -9.65 4.34 -3.48
CA THR A 118 -10.28 4.49 -2.17
C THR A 118 -11.45 5.46 -2.23
N ARG A 119 -11.27 6.62 -2.86
CA ARG A 119 -12.30 7.64 -3.05
C ARG A 119 -13.49 7.11 -3.89
N TRP A 120 -13.23 6.18 -4.81
CA TRP A 120 -14.24 5.47 -5.59
C TRP A 120 -14.86 4.27 -4.84
N GLY A 121 -14.53 4.09 -3.56
CA GLY A 121 -15.17 3.11 -2.67
C GLY A 121 -14.55 1.71 -2.70
N ALA A 122 -13.32 1.58 -3.18
CA ALA A 122 -12.56 0.35 -3.04
C ALA A 122 -11.91 0.23 -1.67
N ARG A 123 -11.61 -1.00 -1.25
CA ARG A 123 -10.61 -1.32 -0.23
C ARG A 123 -9.30 -1.58 -0.95
N VAL A 124 -8.23 -0.90 -0.55
CA VAL A 124 -6.95 -0.99 -1.27
C VAL A 124 -5.88 -1.61 -0.40
N VAL A 125 -5.13 -2.54 -0.97
CA VAL A 125 -3.86 -3.04 -0.43
C VAL A 125 -2.74 -2.49 -1.33
N GLY A 126 -1.90 -1.62 -0.79
CA GLY A 126 -0.74 -1.09 -1.51
C GLY A 126 0.52 -1.87 -1.18
N ILE A 127 1.34 -2.15 -2.17
CA ILE A 127 2.68 -2.73 -1.97
C ILE A 127 3.74 -1.90 -2.69
N ASP A 128 4.86 -1.65 -2.00
CA ASP A 128 6.02 -0.93 -2.55
C ASP A 128 7.32 -1.47 -1.96
N LEU A 129 8.42 -1.39 -2.73
CA LEU A 129 9.75 -1.81 -2.27
C LEU A 129 10.44 -0.77 -1.38
N SER A 130 9.99 0.47 -1.44
CA SER A 130 10.59 1.60 -0.74
C SER A 130 9.77 2.03 0.49
N ALA A 131 10.31 2.96 1.25
CA ALA A 131 9.61 3.63 2.34
C ALA A 131 8.40 4.49 1.86
N ALA A 132 8.18 4.62 0.56
CA ALA A 132 7.03 5.33 0.01
C ALA A 132 5.69 4.73 0.48
N ALA A 133 5.63 3.41 0.77
CA ALA A 133 4.47 2.77 1.35
C ALA A 133 4.02 3.40 2.67
N GLU A 134 4.95 3.90 3.50
CA GLU A 134 4.61 4.64 4.74
C GLU A 134 3.98 6.00 4.44
N VAL A 135 4.45 6.65 3.35
CA VAL A 135 3.85 7.90 2.88
C VAL A 135 2.43 7.64 2.38
N ALA A 136 2.23 6.55 1.62
CA ALA A 136 0.90 6.13 1.19
C ALA A 136 -0.02 5.88 2.40
N ALA A 137 0.42 5.11 3.39
CA ALA A 137 -0.35 4.84 4.60
C ALA A 137 -0.80 6.14 5.29
N LYS A 138 0.12 7.12 5.43
CA LYS A 138 -0.18 8.43 6.00
C LYS A 138 -1.14 9.27 5.17
N ASN A 139 -1.02 9.21 3.83
CA ASN A 139 -1.85 10.02 2.93
C ASN A 139 -3.30 9.52 2.85
N LEU A 140 -3.53 8.27 3.19
CA LEU A 140 -4.80 7.55 3.01
C LEU A 140 -5.48 7.19 4.34
N ALA A 141 -4.86 7.60 5.47
CA ALA A 141 -5.39 7.42 6.83
C ALA A 141 -6.59 8.33 7.13
#